data_8dd96d35f654ab646f29900caafa9f4e
#
_entry.id   8dd96d35f654ab646f29900caafa9f4e
#
_cell.length_a   1.000
_cell.length_b   1.000
_cell.length_c   1.000
_cell.angle_alpha   90.00
_cell.angle_beta   90.00
_cell.angle_gamma   90.00
#
_symmetry.space_group_name_H-M   'P 1'
#
loop_
_entity.id
_entity.type
_entity.pdbx_description
1 polymer ?
#
loop_
_entity_poly.entity_id
_entity_poly.type
_entity_poly.pdbx_seq_one_letter_code
_entity_poly.pdbx_strand_id
1 'polypeptide(L)'
;MDDVSSRDEEKIAENETAIQAALKADSLGAKAVRDSSGLYYIIKKSNPAGLKAQIGDAATIKYTGYLLNGTKVISSTVDNKTEFSFPAGGYVYWGGIEIGIFKMRTGETATFYLPFYLASGAVDRVNIPAYSPIRMEVEFVKTRTEVQQIDDFIAKKGFTISDRTPDNLVIVRANTVTGDTIGPGKAVNVKYVGKLLDDTKFDERTSSFITGSANTIPGFDRAIRKMRRGEKAIIVFPSSLGYGKNGNNTILPYSPLQFEIEIEK
;
A
#
# COMPACT_ATOMS: atom_id res chain seq x y z
N MET A 1 25.03 -8.36 -2.81
CA MET A 1 25.59 -7.06 -2.39
C MET A 1 26.08 -6.44 -3.68
N ASP A 2 25.28 -5.53 -4.23
CA ASP A 2 25.69 -4.83 -5.43
C ASP A 2 26.86 -3.91 -5.07
N ASP A 3 27.93 -4.02 -5.85
CA ASP A 3 29.16 -3.27 -5.67
C ASP A 3 28.84 -1.80 -5.93
N VAL A 4 28.74 -0.98 -4.85
CA VAL A 4 28.49 0.45 -4.94
C VAL A 4 29.62 1.05 -5.75
N SER A 5 29.32 1.71 -6.87
CA SER A 5 30.35 2.31 -7.70
C SER A 5 31.08 3.40 -6.93
N SER A 6 32.38 3.65 -7.24
CA SER A 6 33.15 4.72 -6.61
C SER A 6 32.46 6.10 -6.73
N ARG A 7 31.72 6.31 -7.81
CA ARG A 7 30.88 7.50 -8.01
C ARG A 7 29.74 7.59 -7.01
N ASP A 8 29.09 6.47 -6.67
CA ASP A 8 27.99 6.46 -5.72
C ASP A 8 28.49 6.76 -4.30
N GLU A 9 29.68 6.26 -3.92
CA GLU A 9 30.30 6.60 -2.64
C GLU A 9 30.62 8.10 -2.52
N GLU A 10 31.16 8.71 -3.58
CA GLU A 10 31.38 10.15 -3.64
C GLU A 10 30.07 10.92 -3.47
N LYS A 11 29.01 10.51 -4.20
CA LYS A 11 27.68 11.14 -4.12
C LYS A 11 27.00 10.96 -2.78
N ILE A 12 27.21 9.85 -2.09
CA ILE A 12 26.75 9.65 -0.71
C ILE A 12 27.40 10.68 0.22
N ALA A 13 28.71 10.88 0.12
CA ALA A 13 29.44 11.85 0.95
C ALA A 13 29.03 13.31 0.64
N GLU A 14 28.84 13.65 -0.65
CA GLU A 14 28.33 14.96 -1.07
C GLU A 14 26.92 15.20 -0.50
N ASN A 15 26.00 14.21 -0.59
CA ASN A 15 24.65 14.31 -0.05
C ASN A 15 24.66 14.49 1.46
N GLU A 16 25.48 13.74 2.19
CA GLU A 16 25.63 13.89 3.64
C GLU A 16 26.07 15.33 4.00
N THR A 17 27.07 15.87 3.30
CA THR A 17 27.55 17.23 3.49
C THR A 17 26.45 18.27 3.21
N ALA A 18 25.71 18.10 2.10
CA ALA A 18 24.65 19.01 1.72
C ALA A 18 23.47 18.97 2.71
N ILE A 19 23.09 17.77 3.17
CA ILE A 19 22.02 17.60 4.18
C ILE A 19 22.44 18.24 5.52
N GLN A 20 23.68 18.04 5.96
CA GLN A 20 24.20 18.68 7.18
C GLN A 20 24.17 20.21 7.09
N ALA A 21 24.53 20.78 5.93
CA ALA A 21 24.43 22.22 5.70
C ALA A 21 22.96 22.70 5.74
N ALA A 22 22.04 21.97 5.13
CA ALA A 22 20.63 22.28 5.16
C ALA A 22 20.05 22.20 6.59
N LEU A 23 20.45 21.21 7.38
CA LEU A 23 20.06 21.08 8.79
C LEU A 23 20.57 22.25 9.65
N LYS A 24 21.79 22.73 9.39
CA LYS A 24 22.31 23.94 10.11
C LYS A 24 21.50 25.19 9.80
N ALA A 25 20.93 25.29 8.59
CA ALA A 25 20.09 26.42 8.19
C ALA A 25 18.62 26.27 8.64
N ASP A 26 18.17 25.06 8.98
CA ASP A 26 16.82 24.81 9.49
C ASP A 26 16.74 25.20 10.98
N SER A 27 15.76 26.02 11.35
CA SER A 27 15.54 26.47 12.75
C SER A 27 15.29 25.31 13.73
N LEU A 28 14.84 24.16 13.24
CA LEU A 28 14.62 22.94 14.01
C LEU A 28 15.72 21.89 13.79
N GLY A 29 16.72 22.18 12.99
CA GLY A 29 17.76 21.22 12.57
C GLY A 29 18.50 20.56 13.73
N ALA A 30 18.69 21.27 14.84
CA ALA A 30 19.27 20.69 16.06
C ALA A 30 18.44 19.54 16.68
N LYS A 31 17.16 19.41 16.29
CA LYS A 31 16.27 18.30 16.72
C LYS A 31 16.26 17.13 15.74
N ALA A 32 17.04 17.19 14.66
CA ALA A 32 17.08 16.15 13.68
C ALA A 32 17.65 14.84 14.28
N VAL A 33 16.99 13.74 14.00
CA VAL A 33 17.46 12.40 14.33
C VAL A 33 17.89 11.72 13.04
N ARG A 34 19.10 11.15 13.03
CA ARG A 34 19.60 10.32 11.93
C ARG A 34 19.24 8.85 12.18
N ASP A 35 18.56 8.24 11.23
CA ASP A 35 18.30 6.80 11.22
C ASP A 35 19.49 6.02 10.62
N SER A 36 19.63 4.74 10.93
CA SER A 36 20.68 3.88 10.40
C SER A 36 20.68 3.74 8.88
N SER A 37 19.53 4.00 8.22
CA SER A 37 19.42 4.03 6.76
C SER A 37 20.01 5.28 6.11
N GLY A 38 20.35 6.32 6.89
CA GLY A 38 20.80 7.62 6.42
C GLY A 38 19.67 8.66 6.29
N LEU A 39 18.41 8.30 6.60
CA LEU A 39 17.32 9.26 6.71
C LEU A 39 17.57 10.19 7.91
N TYR A 40 17.41 11.51 7.72
CA TYR A 40 17.24 12.46 8.81
C TYR A 40 15.78 12.87 8.90
N TYR A 41 15.21 12.91 10.14
CA TYR A 41 13.85 13.34 10.35
C TYR A 41 13.70 14.26 11.55
N ILE A 42 12.76 15.19 11.45
CA ILE A 42 12.39 16.15 12.50
C ILE A 42 10.88 16.07 12.66
N ILE A 43 10.39 15.62 13.81
CA ILE A 43 8.95 15.71 14.14
C ILE A 43 8.64 17.18 14.50
N LYS A 44 7.85 17.87 13.66
CA LYS A 44 7.46 19.27 13.85
C LYS A 44 6.26 19.41 14.76
N LYS A 45 5.25 18.57 14.55
CA LYS A 45 4.06 18.48 15.39
C LYS A 45 3.92 17.05 15.89
N SER A 46 3.98 16.87 17.20
CA SER A 46 3.85 15.55 17.82
C SER A 46 2.39 15.23 18.14
N ASN A 47 2.03 13.94 18.04
CA ASN A 47 0.75 13.39 18.50
C ASN A 47 0.98 12.06 19.22
N PRO A 48 1.33 12.05 20.53
CA PRO A 48 1.61 10.83 21.27
C PRO A 48 0.45 9.80 21.28
N ALA A 49 -0.81 10.27 21.13
CA ALA A 49 -1.99 9.41 21.05
C ALA A 49 -2.24 8.84 19.65
N GLY A 50 -1.51 9.30 18.63
CA GLY A 50 -1.64 8.83 17.26
C GLY A 50 -1.18 7.37 17.09
N LEU A 51 -1.76 6.67 16.13
CA LEU A 51 -1.42 5.29 15.80
C LEU A 51 -0.11 5.22 15.02
N LYS A 52 0.67 4.18 15.23
CA LYS A 52 1.80 3.82 14.36
C LYS A 52 1.32 2.89 13.26
N ALA A 53 1.83 3.07 12.04
CA ALA A 53 1.64 2.10 10.98
C ALA A 53 2.33 0.77 11.34
N GLN A 54 1.71 -0.33 10.95
CA GLN A 54 2.31 -1.66 10.94
C GLN A 54 2.60 -2.07 9.49
N ILE A 55 3.49 -3.04 9.30
CA ILE A 55 3.74 -3.61 7.97
C ILE A 55 2.42 -4.19 7.44
N GLY A 56 2.07 -3.82 6.20
CA GLY A 56 0.82 -4.22 5.55
C GLY A 56 -0.36 -3.26 5.77
N ASP A 57 -0.24 -2.28 6.66
CA ASP A 57 -1.27 -1.23 6.76
C ASP A 57 -1.27 -0.33 5.52
N ALA A 58 -2.44 0.18 5.15
CA ALA A 58 -2.50 1.33 4.25
C ALA A 58 -2.15 2.61 5.02
N ALA A 59 -0.98 3.17 4.74
CA ALA A 59 -0.57 4.47 5.26
C ALA A 59 -1.03 5.57 4.29
N THR A 60 -1.69 6.59 4.82
CA THR A 60 -2.14 7.77 4.06
C THR A 60 -1.38 8.99 4.54
N ILE A 61 -0.75 9.70 3.61
CA ILE A 61 0.07 10.88 3.87
C ILE A 61 -0.31 12.06 2.95
N LYS A 62 0.01 13.27 3.40
CA LYS A 62 0.22 14.43 2.53
C LYS A 62 1.69 14.76 2.53
N TYR A 63 2.23 15.10 1.37
CA TYR A 63 3.64 15.45 1.29
C TYR A 63 3.93 16.51 0.23
N THR A 64 5.03 17.22 0.44
CA THR A 64 5.66 18.07 -0.58
C THR A 64 7.16 17.91 -0.49
N GLY A 65 7.79 17.65 -1.63
CA GLY A 65 9.23 17.47 -1.74
C GLY A 65 9.91 18.64 -2.46
N TYR A 66 11.09 18.96 -2.00
CA TYR A 66 11.92 20.07 -2.48
C TYR A 66 13.37 19.61 -2.67
N LEU A 67 14.05 20.14 -3.66
CA LEU A 67 15.51 20.18 -3.64
C LEU A 67 15.99 21.00 -2.45
N LEU A 68 17.25 20.82 -2.00
CA LEU A 68 17.77 21.55 -0.84
C LEU A 68 17.87 23.07 -1.07
N ASN A 69 17.87 23.53 -2.32
CA ASN A 69 17.79 24.94 -2.68
C ASN A 69 16.39 25.56 -2.58
N GLY A 70 15.39 24.76 -2.15
CA GLY A 70 14.00 25.21 -1.99
C GLY A 70 13.10 25.02 -3.21
N THR A 71 13.61 24.53 -4.34
CA THR A 71 12.80 24.26 -5.54
C THR A 71 11.85 23.11 -5.28
N LYS A 72 10.53 23.34 -5.39
CA LYS A 72 9.51 22.32 -5.28
C LYS A 72 9.58 21.34 -6.47
N VAL A 73 9.64 20.05 -6.20
CA VAL A 73 9.80 19.01 -7.24
C VAL A 73 8.70 17.96 -7.26
N ILE A 74 8.03 17.71 -6.13
CA ILE A 74 6.99 16.68 -6.01
C ILE A 74 5.97 17.05 -4.94
N SER A 75 4.74 16.58 -5.07
CA SER A 75 3.68 16.80 -4.09
C SER A 75 2.64 15.67 -4.17
N SER A 76 1.97 15.36 -3.07
CA SER A 76 0.81 14.45 -3.05
C SER A 76 -0.42 15.05 -3.73
N THR A 77 -0.44 16.37 -3.97
CA THR A 77 -1.54 17.02 -4.67
C THR A 77 -1.42 16.77 -6.17
N VAL A 78 -2.13 15.77 -6.66
CA VAL A 78 -2.27 15.42 -8.08
C VAL A 78 -3.76 15.25 -8.37
N ASP A 79 -4.26 15.80 -9.46
CA ASP A 79 -5.65 15.67 -9.92
C ASP A 79 -6.70 15.98 -8.83
N ASN A 80 -6.51 17.06 -8.07
CA ASN A 80 -7.34 17.48 -6.91
C ASN A 80 -7.34 16.50 -5.73
N LYS A 81 -6.54 15.44 -5.75
CA LYS A 81 -6.28 14.61 -4.58
C LYS A 81 -5.14 15.24 -3.78
N THR A 82 -5.36 15.40 -2.48
CA THR A 82 -4.37 15.96 -1.55
C THR A 82 -3.67 14.88 -0.74
N GLU A 83 -4.16 13.65 -0.78
CA GLU A 83 -3.70 12.52 0.00
C GLU A 83 -3.15 11.40 -0.90
N PHE A 84 -2.10 10.78 -0.46
CA PHE A 84 -1.47 9.63 -1.11
C PHE A 84 -1.47 8.45 -0.14
N SER A 85 -2.01 7.30 -0.57
CA SER A 85 -2.06 6.07 0.23
C SER A 85 -1.22 4.99 -0.40
N PHE A 86 -0.48 4.24 0.41
CA PHE A 86 0.37 3.14 -0.01
C PHE A 86 0.46 2.08 1.08
N PRO A 87 0.76 0.81 0.72
CA PRO A 87 0.97 -0.25 1.70
C PRO A 87 2.32 -0.06 2.41
N ALA A 88 2.30 0.19 3.71
CA ALA A 88 3.49 0.40 4.52
C ALA A 88 4.37 -0.87 4.55
N GLY A 89 5.65 -0.74 4.22
CA GLY A 89 6.58 -1.86 4.07
C GLY A 89 6.43 -2.65 2.77
N GLY A 90 5.66 -2.13 1.82
CA GLY A 90 5.52 -2.71 0.49
C GLY A 90 6.63 -2.33 -0.50
N TYR A 91 7.47 -1.37 -0.16
CA TYR A 91 8.56 -0.83 -0.99
C TYR A 91 8.08 -0.37 -2.38
N VAL A 92 6.89 0.24 -2.42
CA VAL A 92 6.24 0.69 -3.66
C VAL A 92 6.50 2.15 -3.98
N TYR A 93 7.15 2.86 -3.06
CA TYR A 93 7.48 4.27 -3.20
C TYR A 93 8.93 4.53 -2.76
N TRP A 94 9.35 5.80 -2.63
CA TRP A 94 10.68 6.12 -2.13
C TRP A 94 10.92 5.54 -0.75
N GLY A 95 11.99 4.76 -0.61
CA GLY A 95 12.31 4.05 0.62
C GLY A 95 12.41 4.97 1.85
N GLY A 96 12.89 6.20 1.66
CA GLY A 96 12.98 7.17 2.74
C GLY A 96 11.63 7.62 3.30
N ILE A 97 10.57 7.69 2.45
CA ILE A 97 9.22 7.98 2.92
C ILE A 97 8.68 6.80 3.72
N GLU A 98 8.84 5.59 3.20
CA GLU A 98 8.36 4.38 3.89
C GLU A 98 9.07 4.20 5.24
N ILE A 99 10.39 4.36 5.32
CA ILE A 99 11.13 4.33 6.58
C ILE A 99 10.66 5.43 7.53
N GLY A 100 10.48 6.65 7.00
CA GLY A 100 10.07 7.83 7.78
C GLY A 100 8.68 7.67 8.42
N ILE A 101 7.71 7.06 7.72
CA ILE A 101 6.37 6.82 8.27
C ILE A 101 6.40 5.91 9.49
N PHE A 102 7.28 4.91 9.54
CA PHE A 102 7.44 4.07 10.75
C PHE A 102 8.03 4.83 11.96
N LYS A 103 8.62 6.03 11.75
CA LYS A 103 9.07 6.92 12.83
C LYS A 103 7.96 7.83 13.34
N MET A 104 6.85 7.95 12.59
CA MET A 104 5.74 8.85 12.88
C MET A 104 4.53 8.13 13.48
N ARG A 105 3.61 8.96 14.00
CA ARG A 105 2.26 8.58 14.40
C ARG A 105 1.24 9.39 13.60
N THR A 106 0.03 8.87 13.44
CA THR A 106 -1.06 9.59 12.75
C THR A 106 -1.33 10.94 13.41
N GLY A 107 -1.56 11.97 12.58
CA GLY A 107 -1.74 13.36 13.00
C GLY A 107 -0.45 14.13 13.28
N GLU A 108 0.73 13.48 13.14
CA GLU A 108 2.02 14.16 13.21
C GLU A 108 2.42 14.78 11.88
N THR A 109 3.21 15.85 11.96
CA THR A 109 3.91 16.41 10.80
C THR A 109 5.42 16.33 11.01
N ALA A 110 6.16 16.06 9.94
CA ALA A 110 7.62 15.93 9.99
C ALA A 110 8.28 16.57 8.77
N THR A 111 9.56 16.90 8.92
CA THR A 111 10.47 17.12 7.80
C THR A 111 11.43 15.93 7.72
N PHE A 112 11.58 15.37 6.52
CA PHE A 112 12.56 14.36 6.19
C PHE A 112 13.63 14.98 5.29
N TYR A 113 14.89 14.60 5.49
CA TYR A 113 15.97 14.84 4.56
C TYR A 113 16.45 13.49 4.07
N LEU A 114 16.24 13.24 2.79
CA LEU A 114 16.49 11.96 2.12
C LEU A 114 17.75 12.08 1.27
N PRO A 115 18.80 11.31 1.50
CA PRO A 115 19.85 11.17 0.51
C PRO A 115 19.28 10.52 -0.77
N PHE A 116 19.97 10.69 -1.89
CA PHE A 116 19.46 10.27 -3.19
C PHE A 116 19.00 8.81 -3.24
N TYR A 117 19.71 7.89 -2.60
CA TYR A 117 19.41 6.46 -2.59
C TYR A 117 18.14 6.10 -1.79
N LEU A 118 17.63 7.00 -0.96
CA LEU A 118 16.34 6.89 -0.29
C LEU A 118 15.23 7.68 -1.01
N ALA A 119 15.53 8.35 -2.10
CA ALA A 119 14.64 9.21 -2.88
C ALA A 119 14.59 8.77 -4.36
N SER A 120 15.00 9.66 -5.29
CA SER A 120 14.87 9.45 -6.73
C SER A 120 15.95 8.58 -7.36
N GLY A 121 17.04 8.31 -6.63
CA GLY A 121 18.16 7.48 -7.09
C GLY A 121 19.20 8.25 -7.93
N ALA A 122 19.97 7.47 -8.67
CA ALA A 122 21.13 7.94 -9.45
C ALA A 122 20.75 8.33 -10.90
N VAL A 123 19.47 8.53 -11.20
CA VAL A 123 18.98 8.84 -12.55
C VAL A 123 18.23 10.17 -12.57
N ASP A 124 18.35 10.91 -13.68
CA ASP A 124 17.56 12.11 -13.88
C ASP A 124 16.06 11.77 -14.00
N ARG A 125 15.25 12.55 -13.31
CA ARG A 125 13.78 12.52 -13.42
C ARG A 125 13.28 13.92 -13.73
N VAL A 126 12.03 14.02 -14.13
CA VAL A 126 11.42 15.35 -14.38
C VAL A 126 11.59 16.21 -13.12
N ASN A 127 12.29 17.33 -13.27
CA ASN A 127 12.59 18.32 -12.22
C ASN A 127 13.45 17.81 -11.04
N ILE A 128 14.00 16.60 -11.09
CA ILE A 128 14.90 16.08 -10.05
C ILE A 128 16.16 15.53 -10.73
N PRO A 129 17.28 16.28 -10.68
CA PRO A 129 18.56 15.79 -11.19
C PRO A 129 19.00 14.50 -10.50
N ALA A 130 19.79 13.68 -11.20
CA ALA A 130 20.40 12.50 -10.61
C ALA A 130 21.17 12.84 -9.33
N TYR A 131 21.18 11.92 -8.39
CA TYR A 131 21.89 12.07 -7.11
C TYR A 131 21.43 13.23 -6.21
N SER A 132 20.22 13.78 -6.46
CA SER A 132 19.71 14.90 -5.65
C SER A 132 19.22 14.43 -4.28
N PRO A 133 19.72 14.99 -3.17
CA PRO A 133 19.08 14.85 -1.88
C PRO A 133 17.77 15.65 -1.85
N ILE A 134 16.75 15.12 -1.18
CA ILE A 134 15.41 15.71 -1.15
C ILE A 134 15.00 16.06 0.29
N ARG A 135 14.49 17.27 0.49
CA ARG A 135 13.79 17.66 1.71
C ARG A 135 12.30 17.44 1.50
N MET A 136 11.66 16.69 2.38
CA MET A 136 10.22 16.44 2.31
C MET A 136 9.50 16.95 3.55
N GLU A 137 8.39 17.61 3.33
CA GLU A 137 7.41 17.93 4.36
C GLU A 137 6.30 16.90 4.29
N VAL A 138 6.02 16.22 5.40
CA VAL A 138 5.09 15.09 5.46
C VAL A 138 4.11 15.28 6.60
N GLU A 139 2.83 15.03 6.32
CA GLU A 139 1.76 14.85 7.32
C GLU A 139 1.31 13.39 7.26
N PHE A 140 1.39 12.67 8.36
CA PHE A 140 0.87 11.30 8.46
C PHE A 140 -0.60 11.36 8.87
N VAL A 141 -1.51 11.24 7.89
CA VAL A 141 -2.94 11.47 8.08
C VAL A 141 -3.59 10.32 8.84
N LYS A 142 -3.46 9.09 8.34
CA LYS A 142 -4.08 7.90 8.94
C LYS A 142 -3.36 6.61 8.53
N THR A 143 -3.61 5.56 9.31
CA THR A 143 -3.25 4.17 8.98
C THR A 143 -4.49 3.29 9.07
N ARG A 144 -4.59 2.25 8.23
CA ARG A 144 -5.69 1.29 8.19
C ARG A 144 -5.15 -0.11 7.97
N THR A 145 -5.44 -1.03 8.89
CA THR A 145 -5.18 -2.46 8.68
C THR A 145 -6.00 -2.96 7.49
N GLU A 146 -5.61 -4.09 6.89
CA GLU A 146 -6.39 -4.68 5.78
C GLU A 146 -7.84 -4.99 6.20
N VAL A 147 -8.06 -5.41 7.45
CA VAL A 147 -9.42 -5.64 7.99
C VAL A 147 -10.23 -4.35 8.00
N GLN A 148 -9.65 -3.25 8.49
CA GLN A 148 -10.31 -1.94 8.49
C GLN A 148 -10.59 -1.42 7.07
N GLN A 149 -9.67 -1.67 6.12
CA GLN A 149 -9.89 -1.33 4.71
C GLN A 149 -11.09 -2.09 4.13
N ILE A 150 -11.23 -3.38 4.45
CA ILE A 150 -12.37 -4.21 4.04
C ILE A 150 -13.66 -3.69 4.69
N ASP A 151 -13.65 -3.37 5.99
CA ASP A 151 -14.82 -2.84 6.69
C ASP A 151 -15.25 -1.47 6.13
N ASP A 152 -14.29 -0.56 5.90
CA ASP A 152 -14.54 0.74 5.28
C ASP A 152 -15.13 0.58 3.86
N PHE A 153 -14.64 -0.40 3.07
CA PHE A 153 -15.17 -0.72 1.74
C PHE A 153 -16.62 -1.23 1.80
N ILE A 154 -16.90 -2.22 2.66
CA ILE A 154 -18.24 -2.80 2.84
C ILE A 154 -19.24 -1.70 3.25
N ALA A 155 -18.85 -0.84 4.22
CA ALA A 155 -19.69 0.27 4.67
C ALA A 155 -19.94 1.30 3.56
N LYS A 156 -18.89 1.70 2.82
CA LYS A 156 -18.98 2.64 1.70
C LYS A 156 -19.92 2.15 0.60
N LYS A 157 -19.91 0.84 0.32
CA LYS A 157 -20.77 0.22 -0.70
C LYS A 157 -22.20 -0.06 -0.18
N GLY A 158 -22.44 0.05 1.12
CA GLY A 158 -23.74 -0.30 1.73
C GLY A 158 -24.05 -1.79 1.65
N PHE A 159 -23.04 -2.65 1.63
CA PHE A 159 -23.21 -4.08 1.50
C PHE A 159 -23.65 -4.73 2.81
N THR A 160 -24.60 -5.68 2.71
CA THR A 160 -24.99 -6.54 3.83
C THR A 160 -24.17 -7.83 3.79
N ILE A 161 -23.35 -8.06 4.80
CA ILE A 161 -22.49 -9.24 4.91
C ILE A 161 -23.38 -10.48 5.09
N SER A 162 -23.23 -11.47 4.21
CA SER A 162 -23.91 -12.76 4.30
C SER A 162 -23.11 -13.82 5.06
N ASP A 163 -21.78 -13.75 4.98
CA ASP A 163 -20.86 -14.64 5.71
C ASP A 163 -19.51 -13.92 5.90
N ARG A 164 -18.87 -14.14 7.06
CA ARG A 164 -17.51 -13.67 7.34
C ARG A 164 -16.75 -14.74 8.10
N THR A 165 -15.59 -15.11 7.58
CA THR A 165 -14.73 -16.10 8.23
C THR A 165 -13.79 -15.44 9.25
N PRO A 166 -13.20 -16.22 10.20
CA PRO A 166 -12.24 -15.67 11.18
C PRO A 166 -10.99 -15.01 10.53
N ASP A 167 -10.59 -15.44 9.33
CA ASP A 167 -9.49 -14.87 8.55
C ASP A 167 -9.94 -13.76 7.59
N ASN A 168 -11.15 -13.19 7.84
CA ASN A 168 -11.73 -12.02 7.17
C ASN A 168 -12.04 -12.19 5.67
N LEU A 169 -12.30 -13.41 5.20
CA LEU A 169 -13.02 -13.59 3.96
C LEU A 169 -14.48 -13.19 4.17
N VAL A 170 -14.96 -12.21 3.42
CA VAL A 170 -16.34 -11.70 3.44
C VAL A 170 -17.07 -12.15 2.17
N ILE A 171 -18.31 -12.61 2.32
CA ILE A 171 -19.21 -12.96 1.22
C ILE A 171 -20.47 -12.11 1.33
N VAL A 172 -20.81 -11.40 0.26
CA VAL A 172 -22.04 -10.61 0.09
C VAL A 172 -22.82 -11.26 -1.04
N ARG A 173 -23.86 -12.03 -0.71
CA ARG A 173 -24.70 -12.73 -1.70
C ARG A 173 -25.64 -11.76 -2.39
N ALA A 174 -25.68 -11.81 -3.72
CA ALA A 174 -26.55 -10.97 -4.54
C ALA A 174 -27.89 -11.63 -4.89
N ASN A 175 -27.99 -12.96 -4.76
CA ASN A 175 -29.22 -13.71 -4.97
C ASN A 175 -29.36 -14.86 -3.96
N THR A 176 -30.57 -15.40 -3.84
CA THR A 176 -30.83 -16.56 -2.99
C THR A 176 -30.92 -17.80 -3.86
N VAL A 177 -30.07 -18.79 -3.55
CA VAL A 177 -30.09 -20.11 -4.17
C VAL A 177 -30.21 -21.17 -3.08
N THR A 178 -31.08 -22.13 -3.26
CA THR A 178 -31.29 -23.28 -2.35
C THR A 178 -30.39 -24.45 -2.73
N GLY A 179 -30.20 -25.40 -1.82
CA GLY A 179 -29.42 -26.62 -2.01
C GLY A 179 -28.08 -26.57 -1.31
N ASP A 180 -27.25 -27.59 -1.54
CA ASP A 180 -25.96 -27.76 -0.89
C ASP A 180 -24.91 -26.81 -1.46
N THR A 181 -23.94 -26.43 -0.63
CA THR A 181 -22.74 -25.71 -1.08
C THR A 181 -21.87 -26.60 -1.95
N ILE A 182 -21.07 -25.99 -2.81
CA ILE A 182 -20.21 -26.72 -3.75
C ILE A 182 -19.21 -27.64 -3.02
N GLY A 183 -18.64 -27.19 -1.93
CA GLY A 183 -17.62 -27.97 -1.21
C GLY A 183 -16.31 -28.18 -2.01
N PRO A 184 -15.38 -29.01 -1.50
CA PRO A 184 -14.12 -29.31 -2.18
C PRO A 184 -14.27 -30.39 -3.26
N GLY A 185 -13.29 -30.46 -4.21
CA GLY A 185 -13.20 -31.51 -5.22
C GLY A 185 -14.26 -31.42 -6.33
N LYS A 186 -14.92 -30.29 -6.51
CA LYS A 186 -15.97 -30.11 -7.54
C LYS A 186 -15.46 -29.26 -8.70
N ALA A 187 -15.71 -29.72 -9.91
CA ALA A 187 -15.51 -28.91 -11.12
C ALA A 187 -16.57 -27.81 -11.19
N VAL A 188 -16.15 -26.57 -11.39
CA VAL A 188 -17.00 -25.39 -11.49
C VAL A 188 -16.58 -24.51 -12.64
N ASN A 189 -17.57 -23.84 -13.26
CA ASN A 189 -17.37 -22.74 -14.17
C ASN A 189 -17.76 -21.45 -13.44
N VAL A 190 -16.88 -20.49 -13.42
CA VAL A 190 -17.05 -19.24 -12.70
C VAL A 190 -16.75 -18.07 -13.61
N LYS A 191 -17.73 -17.20 -13.80
CA LYS A 191 -17.54 -15.88 -14.38
C LYS A 191 -17.18 -14.91 -13.26
N TYR A 192 -16.12 -14.13 -13.42
CA TYR A 192 -15.71 -13.19 -12.40
C TYR A 192 -15.07 -11.92 -12.94
N VAL A 193 -15.13 -10.89 -12.11
CA VAL A 193 -14.38 -9.63 -12.26
C VAL A 193 -13.59 -9.38 -10.98
N GLY A 194 -12.27 -9.37 -11.07
CA GLY A 194 -11.37 -9.06 -9.96
C GLY A 194 -11.00 -7.59 -9.93
N LYS A 195 -11.14 -6.95 -8.76
CA LYS A 195 -10.88 -5.52 -8.54
C LYS A 195 -10.13 -5.28 -7.22
N LEU A 196 -9.39 -4.19 -7.15
CA LEU A 196 -8.94 -3.61 -5.88
C LEU A 196 -10.13 -2.96 -5.16
N LEU A 197 -9.96 -2.55 -3.89
CA LEU A 197 -11.05 -1.91 -3.12
C LEU A 197 -11.41 -0.49 -3.60
N ASP A 198 -10.62 0.10 -4.48
CA ASP A 198 -10.91 1.37 -5.17
C ASP A 198 -11.65 1.18 -6.51
N ASP A 199 -12.10 -0.03 -6.80
CA ASP A 199 -12.76 -0.48 -8.03
C ASP A 199 -11.83 -0.59 -9.26
N THR A 200 -10.52 -0.42 -9.12
CA THR A 200 -9.55 -0.66 -10.19
C THR A 200 -9.57 -2.14 -10.60
N LYS A 201 -10.00 -2.42 -11.82
CA LYS A 201 -10.07 -3.79 -12.36
C LYS A 201 -8.68 -4.30 -12.71
N PHE A 202 -8.35 -5.53 -12.29
CA PHE A 202 -7.10 -6.20 -12.64
C PHE A 202 -7.28 -7.51 -13.40
N ASP A 203 -8.46 -8.16 -13.33
CA ASP A 203 -8.75 -9.40 -14.04
C ASP A 203 -10.25 -9.54 -14.34
N GLU A 204 -10.59 -10.16 -15.46
CA GLU A 204 -11.97 -10.50 -15.84
C GLU A 204 -11.97 -11.67 -16.79
N ARG A 205 -12.64 -12.76 -16.43
CA ARG A 205 -12.81 -13.93 -17.32
C ARG A 205 -13.88 -14.90 -16.82
N THR A 206 -14.21 -15.87 -17.67
CA THR A 206 -14.85 -17.13 -17.26
C THR A 206 -13.78 -18.19 -17.18
N SER A 207 -13.70 -18.92 -16.07
CA SER A 207 -12.68 -19.94 -15.82
C SER A 207 -13.29 -21.19 -15.23
N SER A 208 -12.78 -22.35 -15.64
CA SER A 208 -13.13 -23.66 -15.09
C SER A 208 -11.99 -24.17 -14.21
N PHE A 209 -12.31 -24.63 -13.01
CA PHE A 209 -11.31 -25.25 -12.13
C PHE A 209 -11.98 -26.25 -11.16
N ILE A 210 -11.15 -27.02 -10.47
CA ILE A 210 -11.59 -27.95 -9.42
C ILE A 210 -11.36 -27.26 -8.06
N THR A 211 -12.41 -27.12 -7.26
CA THR A 211 -12.34 -26.52 -5.92
C THR A 211 -11.42 -27.33 -5.01
N GLY A 212 -10.55 -26.64 -4.25
CA GLY A 212 -9.56 -27.27 -3.37
C GLY A 212 -8.29 -27.76 -4.07
N SER A 213 -8.11 -27.51 -5.38
CA SER A 213 -6.93 -27.95 -6.15
C SER A 213 -5.69 -27.05 -6.00
N ALA A 214 -5.75 -25.97 -5.22
CA ALA A 214 -4.70 -24.97 -5.04
C ALA A 214 -4.24 -24.26 -6.34
N ASN A 215 -5.02 -24.34 -7.41
CA ASN A 215 -4.73 -23.68 -8.70
C ASN A 215 -5.21 -22.23 -8.76
N THR A 216 -5.83 -21.76 -7.68
CA THR A 216 -6.33 -20.39 -7.53
C THR A 216 -5.88 -19.80 -6.17
N ILE A 217 -6.00 -18.47 -6.02
CA ILE A 217 -5.71 -17.85 -4.72
C ILE A 217 -6.69 -18.34 -3.64
N PRO A 218 -6.21 -18.52 -2.39
CA PRO A 218 -6.99 -19.17 -1.33
C PRO A 218 -8.36 -18.55 -1.05
N GLY A 219 -8.45 -17.20 -1.07
CA GLY A 219 -9.71 -16.49 -0.80
C GLY A 219 -10.78 -16.80 -1.85
N PHE A 220 -10.39 -16.86 -3.12
CA PHE A 220 -11.31 -17.18 -4.23
C PHE A 220 -11.83 -18.63 -4.13
N ASP A 221 -10.94 -19.61 -3.96
CA ASP A 221 -11.33 -21.02 -3.80
C ASP A 221 -12.24 -21.25 -2.58
N ARG A 222 -11.86 -20.71 -1.43
CA ARG A 222 -12.63 -20.87 -0.19
C ARG A 222 -14.03 -20.26 -0.28
N ALA A 223 -14.16 -19.08 -0.92
CA ALA A 223 -15.45 -18.45 -1.13
C ALA A 223 -16.36 -19.33 -2.00
N ILE A 224 -15.84 -19.82 -3.13
CA ILE A 224 -16.63 -20.66 -4.06
C ILE A 224 -17.08 -21.96 -3.39
N ARG A 225 -16.26 -22.59 -2.57
CA ARG A 225 -16.66 -23.78 -1.80
C ARG A 225 -17.82 -23.52 -0.83
N LYS A 226 -18.01 -22.27 -0.38
CA LYS A 226 -19.15 -21.83 0.47
C LYS A 226 -20.37 -21.35 -0.33
N MET A 227 -20.25 -21.23 -1.65
CA MET A 227 -21.30 -20.81 -2.57
C MET A 227 -22.02 -22.03 -3.19
N ARG A 228 -23.11 -21.76 -3.90
CA ARG A 228 -23.95 -22.74 -4.60
C ARG A 228 -23.90 -22.51 -6.09
N ARG A 229 -24.22 -23.53 -6.91
CA ARG A 229 -24.37 -23.37 -8.35
C ARG A 229 -25.52 -22.40 -8.66
N GLY A 230 -25.29 -21.46 -9.58
CA GLY A 230 -26.21 -20.36 -9.92
C GLY A 230 -26.20 -19.19 -8.93
N GLU A 231 -25.34 -19.23 -7.92
CA GLU A 231 -25.21 -18.13 -6.95
C GLU A 231 -24.31 -17.02 -7.50
N LYS A 232 -24.69 -15.77 -7.19
CA LYS A 232 -23.92 -14.56 -7.46
C LYS A 232 -23.53 -13.90 -6.15
N ALA A 233 -22.29 -13.47 -6.04
CA ALA A 233 -21.80 -12.82 -4.85
C ALA A 233 -20.68 -11.83 -5.15
N ILE A 234 -20.46 -10.90 -4.23
CA ILE A 234 -19.20 -10.17 -4.09
C ILE A 234 -18.45 -10.82 -2.94
N ILE A 235 -17.20 -11.19 -3.19
CA ILE A 235 -16.30 -11.67 -2.15
C ILE A 235 -15.20 -10.67 -1.93
N VAL A 236 -14.80 -10.46 -0.68
CA VAL A 236 -13.74 -9.54 -0.29
C VAL A 236 -12.85 -10.23 0.73
N PHE A 237 -11.53 -10.11 0.59
CA PHE A 237 -10.60 -10.76 1.50
C PHE A 237 -9.25 -10.06 1.56
N PRO A 238 -8.48 -10.22 2.67
CA PRO A 238 -7.17 -9.64 2.82
C PRO A 238 -6.13 -10.29 1.91
N SER A 239 -5.02 -9.61 1.73
CA SER A 239 -3.92 -10.05 0.87
C SER A 239 -3.37 -11.43 1.24
N SER A 240 -3.42 -11.81 2.50
CA SER A 240 -3.00 -13.15 2.98
C SER A 240 -3.78 -14.30 2.33
N LEU A 241 -4.98 -14.03 1.84
CA LEU A 241 -5.80 -14.96 1.07
C LEU A 241 -5.71 -14.70 -0.46
N GLY A 242 -4.89 -13.74 -0.87
CA GLY A 242 -4.64 -13.35 -2.26
C GLY A 242 -3.17 -13.46 -2.62
N TYR A 243 -2.53 -12.32 -2.94
CA TYR A 243 -1.14 -12.25 -3.41
C TYR A 243 -0.13 -11.88 -2.31
N GLY A 244 -0.57 -11.68 -1.08
CA GLY A 244 0.25 -11.51 0.11
C GLY A 244 1.18 -10.30 0.08
N LYS A 245 2.32 -10.48 0.75
CA LYS A 245 3.36 -9.44 0.90
C LYS A 245 4.15 -9.15 -0.38
N ASN A 246 4.02 -9.96 -1.39
CA ASN A 246 4.78 -9.81 -2.64
C ASN A 246 3.95 -9.10 -3.73
N GLY A 247 2.60 -9.16 -3.65
CA GLY A 247 1.77 -8.72 -4.77
C GLY A 247 2.05 -9.49 -6.07
N ASN A 248 1.84 -8.82 -7.20
CA ASN A 248 2.27 -9.28 -8.53
C ASN A 248 2.50 -8.05 -9.44
N ASN A 249 2.64 -8.25 -10.76
CA ASN A 249 2.91 -7.16 -11.72
C ASN A 249 1.83 -6.06 -11.77
N THR A 250 0.61 -6.33 -11.31
CA THR A 250 -0.54 -5.41 -11.36
C THR A 250 -1.16 -5.12 -10.00
N ILE A 251 -0.84 -5.92 -8.99
CA ILE A 251 -1.39 -5.82 -7.63
C ILE A 251 -0.25 -5.55 -6.66
N LEU A 252 -0.32 -4.43 -5.97
CA LEU A 252 0.69 -4.05 -4.98
C LEU A 252 0.74 -5.04 -3.81
N PRO A 253 1.88 -5.16 -3.10
CA PRO A 253 1.97 -5.87 -1.83
C PRO A 253 0.85 -5.47 -0.85
N TYR A 254 0.40 -6.41 -0.03
CA TYR A 254 -0.60 -6.18 1.01
C TYR A 254 -1.92 -5.56 0.53
N SER A 255 -2.33 -5.84 -0.73
CA SER A 255 -3.60 -5.36 -1.28
C SER A 255 -4.74 -6.31 -0.97
N PRO A 256 -5.77 -5.89 -0.22
CA PRO A 256 -7.03 -6.61 -0.14
C PRO A 256 -7.73 -6.63 -1.51
N LEU A 257 -8.44 -7.70 -1.81
CA LEU A 257 -9.08 -7.92 -3.10
C LEU A 257 -10.57 -8.06 -2.98
N GLN A 258 -11.29 -7.64 -4.02
CA GLN A 258 -12.70 -7.96 -4.23
C GLN A 258 -12.90 -8.71 -5.56
N PHE A 259 -13.88 -9.61 -5.61
CA PHE A 259 -14.33 -10.26 -6.82
C PHE A 259 -15.84 -10.26 -6.89
N GLU A 260 -16.39 -9.83 -8.02
CA GLU A 260 -17.75 -10.09 -8.41
C GLU A 260 -17.78 -11.47 -9.06
N ILE A 261 -18.59 -12.39 -8.54
CA ILE A 261 -18.61 -13.81 -8.95
C ILE A 261 -20.01 -14.22 -9.37
N GLU A 262 -20.09 -14.99 -10.45
CA GLU A 262 -21.26 -15.75 -10.86
C GLU A 262 -20.83 -17.20 -11.12
N ILE A 263 -21.43 -18.15 -10.38
CA ILE A 263 -21.18 -19.57 -10.57
C ILE A 263 -22.24 -20.13 -11.52
N GLU A 264 -21.83 -20.75 -12.59
CA GLU A 264 -22.74 -21.39 -13.54
C GLU A 264 -23.53 -22.55 -12.86
N LYS A 265 -24.74 -22.83 -13.38
CA LYS A 265 -25.64 -23.89 -12.87
C LYS A 265 -25.09 -25.30 -13.10
#